data_8e7de602de1351f650234a7c1e904677
#
_entry.id   8e7de602de1351f650234a7c1e904677
#
_cell.length_a   1.000
_cell.length_b   1.000
_cell.length_c   1.000
_cell.angle_alpha   90.00
_cell.angle_beta   90.00
_cell.angle_gamma   90.00
#
_symmetry.space_group_name_H-M   'P 1'
#
loop_
_entity.id
_entity.type
_entity.pdbx_description
1 polymer ?
#
loop_
_entity_poly.entity_id
_entity_poly.type
_entity_poly.pdbx_seq_one_letter_code
_entity_poly.pdbx_strand_id
1 'polypeptide(L)'
;FFLAAAALFLNFIVLVFFIKEPPTDTAGADSAADSEGDKVSLWKIPVIRLMLVSAALVQVVILIVQPILTTYISHLAGDLDNLVFISGLIFSMSGFSSAITAPLWGRFGQHHGFVKALRLSLVLAGIFFFVQALPDTLYTFAASQFAIGLFFSGIYPSINAILAEKTSASIKGRVFGLMFSAQQIGAMGGPILGGVIATFLGMKYVFLAAGALLLFISLAVQRKARQLHEA
;
A
#
# COMPACT_ATOMS: atom_id res chain seq x y z
N PHE A 1 21.42 -6.90 12.46
CA PHE A 1 22.07 -6.95 11.15
C PHE A 1 22.36 -8.39 10.72
N PHE A 2 23.01 -9.22 11.56
CA PHE A 2 23.36 -10.61 11.22
C PHE A 2 22.15 -11.49 10.89
N LEU A 3 21.05 -11.36 11.65
CA LEU A 3 19.81 -12.10 11.37
C LEU A 3 19.19 -11.70 10.01
N ALA A 4 19.19 -10.41 9.68
CA ALA A 4 18.68 -9.95 8.39
C ALA A 4 19.57 -10.43 7.24
N ALA A 5 20.89 -10.39 7.39
CA ALA A 5 21.84 -10.91 6.42
C ALA A 5 21.67 -12.43 6.22
N ALA A 6 21.50 -13.19 7.30
CA ALA A 6 21.26 -14.62 7.24
C ALA A 6 19.93 -14.97 6.53
N ALA A 7 18.87 -14.19 6.79
CA ALA A 7 17.58 -14.37 6.12
C ALA A 7 17.66 -14.08 4.60
N LEU A 8 18.38 -13.02 4.21
CA LEU A 8 18.62 -12.70 2.80
C LEU A 8 19.48 -13.79 2.11
N PHE A 9 20.49 -14.29 2.79
CA PHE A 9 21.34 -15.34 2.26
C PHE A 9 20.56 -16.67 2.11
N LEU A 10 19.72 -17.00 3.08
CA LEU A 10 18.83 -18.18 2.97
C LEU A 10 17.86 -18.01 1.77
N ASN A 11 17.29 -16.83 1.60
CA ASN A 11 16.40 -16.52 0.47
C ASN A 11 17.15 -16.67 -0.86
N PHE A 12 18.39 -16.19 -0.95
CA PHE A 12 19.23 -16.35 -2.12
C PHE A 12 19.51 -17.84 -2.45
N ILE A 13 19.81 -18.66 -1.43
CA ILE A 13 19.99 -20.10 -1.62
C ILE A 13 18.71 -20.75 -2.16
N VAL A 14 17.56 -20.43 -1.57
CA VAL A 14 16.25 -20.97 -2.02
C VAL A 14 15.98 -20.56 -3.48
N LEU A 15 16.24 -19.31 -3.85
CA LEU A 15 16.09 -18.83 -5.22
C LEU A 15 16.96 -19.61 -6.21
N VAL A 16 18.25 -19.78 -5.91
CA VAL A 16 19.20 -20.42 -6.81
C VAL A 16 18.93 -21.93 -6.96
N PHE A 17 18.56 -22.61 -5.89
CA PHE A 17 18.42 -24.08 -5.91
C PHE A 17 17.00 -24.59 -6.21
N PHE A 18 15.95 -23.80 -5.91
CA PHE A 18 14.57 -24.26 -6.02
C PHE A 18 13.78 -23.59 -7.14
N ILE A 19 14.19 -22.42 -7.65
CA ILE A 19 13.48 -21.76 -8.73
C ILE A 19 14.16 -22.10 -10.05
N LYS A 20 13.51 -22.98 -10.84
CA LYS A 20 13.82 -23.17 -12.25
C LYS A 20 12.96 -22.19 -13.05
N GLU A 21 13.62 -21.37 -13.85
CA GLU A 21 12.87 -20.55 -14.81
C GLU A 21 12.10 -21.47 -15.77
N PRO A 22 10.78 -21.24 -15.98
CA PRO A 22 10.07 -21.92 -17.04
C PRO A 22 10.75 -21.60 -18.38
N PRO A 23 10.80 -22.53 -19.34
CA PRO A 23 11.37 -22.26 -20.64
C PRO A 23 10.68 -21.03 -21.22
N THR A 24 11.46 -19.99 -21.45
CA THR A 24 10.99 -18.75 -22.06
C THR A 24 10.71 -19.11 -23.52
N ASP A 25 9.44 -19.09 -23.94
CA ASP A 25 9.10 -19.13 -25.35
C ASP A 25 9.68 -17.84 -25.96
N THR A 26 10.88 -17.96 -26.50
CA THR A 26 11.63 -16.88 -27.15
C THR A 26 10.94 -16.35 -28.42
N ALA A 27 9.88 -17.00 -28.87
CA ALA A 27 9.07 -16.54 -30.00
C ALA A 27 8.33 -15.22 -29.77
N GLY A 28 8.26 -14.71 -28.52
CA GLY A 28 7.64 -13.43 -28.17
C GLY A 28 8.61 -12.31 -27.78
N ALA A 29 9.88 -12.62 -27.55
CA ALA A 29 10.84 -11.64 -27.05
C ALA A 29 11.36 -10.68 -28.15
N ASP A 30 11.51 -11.19 -29.37
CA ASP A 30 11.97 -10.38 -30.51
C ASP A 30 10.88 -9.47 -31.09
N SER A 31 9.59 -9.74 -30.79
CA SER A 31 8.47 -8.86 -31.19
C SER A 31 8.26 -7.69 -30.25
N ALA A 32 8.89 -7.65 -29.10
CA ALA A 32 8.73 -6.56 -28.13
C ALA A 32 9.69 -5.37 -28.39
N ALA A 33 10.71 -5.55 -29.23
CA ALA A 33 11.69 -4.50 -29.54
C ALA A 33 11.27 -3.59 -30.70
N ASP A 34 10.40 -4.04 -31.62
CA ASP A 34 10.14 -3.36 -32.89
C ASP A 34 8.67 -2.99 -33.18
N SER A 35 7.76 -3.08 -32.23
CA SER A 35 6.44 -2.46 -32.44
C SER A 35 6.47 -0.97 -32.10
N GLU A 36 7.06 -0.19 -32.97
CA GLU A 36 6.96 1.27 -33.03
C GLU A 36 5.51 1.79 -33.22
N GLY A 37 4.54 0.86 -33.29
CA GLY A 37 3.13 1.14 -33.62
C GLY A 37 2.21 1.41 -32.42
N ASP A 38 2.56 1.10 -31.17
CA ASP A 38 1.61 1.22 -30.07
C ASP A 38 2.22 2.00 -28.88
N LYS A 39 2.63 3.24 -29.13
CA LYS A 39 2.84 4.25 -28.09
C LYS A 39 1.49 4.70 -27.52
N VAL A 40 0.63 3.76 -27.14
CA VAL A 40 -0.53 4.09 -26.32
C VAL A 40 0.02 4.67 -25.02
N SER A 41 -0.09 5.97 -24.88
CA SER A 41 0.28 6.64 -23.64
C SER A 41 -0.59 6.03 -22.54
N LEU A 42 -0.02 5.15 -21.70
CA LEU A 42 -0.71 4.45 -20.62
C LEU A 42 -1.46 5.42 -19.71
N TRP A 43 -1.00 6.67 -19.64
CA TRP A 43 -1.65 7.77 -18.97
C TRP A 43 -3.00 8.19 -19.60
N LYS A 44 -3.24 7.86 -20.88
CA LYS A 44 -4.53 8.13 -21.54
C LYS A 44 -5.61 7.15 -21.12
N ILE A 45 -5.24 5.97 -20.56
CA ILE A 45 -6.20 4.99 -20.06
C ILE A 45 -6.66 5.43 -18.67
N PRO A 46 -7.93 5.86 -18.50
CA PRO A 46 -8.36 6.52 -17.25
C PRO A 46 -8.26 5.62 -16.03
N VAL A 47 -8.47 4.30 -16.19
CA VAL A 47 -8.39 3.33 -15.09
C VAL A 47 -6.94 3.14 -14.63
N ILE A 48 -6.00 2.98 -15.57
CA ILE A 48 -4.58 2.83 -15.26
C ILE A 48 -4.08 4.07 -14.53
N ARG A 49 -4.36 5.26 -15.06
CA ARG A 49 -3.99 6.53 -14.41
C ARG A 49 -4.54 6.64 -12.99
N LEU A 50 -5.82 6.28 -12.79
CA LEU A 50 -6.42 6.32 -11.46
C LEU A 50 -5.72 5.37 -10.49
N MET A 51 -5.41 4.13 -10.92
CA MET A 51 -4.72 3.15 -10.06
C MET A 51 -3.29 3.58 -9.73
N LEU A 52 -2.56 4.15 -10.71
CA LEU A 52 -1.20 4.68 -10.49
C LEU A 52 -1.20 5.83 -9.46
N VAL A 53 -2.12 6.78 -9.63
CA VAL A 53 -2.28 7.90 -8.67
C VAL A 53 -2.72 7.38 -7.31
N SER A 54 -3.65 6.43 -7.26
CA SER A 54 -4.06 5.80 -5.99
C SER A 54 -2.90 5.09 -5.30
N ALA A 55 -2.05 4.36 -6.05
CA ALA A 55 -0.87 3.69 -5.49
C ALA A 55 0.14 4.70 -4.92
N ALA A 56 0.38 5.82 -5.62
CA ALA A 56 1.24 6.90 -5.14
C ALA A 56 0.70 7.52 -3.84
N LEU A 57 -0.60 7.86 -3.81
CA LEU A 57 -1.23 8.47 -2.64
C LEU A 57 -1.31 7.51 -1.44
N VAL A 58 -1.55 6.21 -1.67
CA VAL A 58 -1.49 5.18 -0.62
C VAL A 58 -0.07 5.09 -0.05
N GLN A 59 0.95 5.19 -0.90
CA GLN A 59 2.34 5.20 -0.46
C GLN A 59 2.66 6.45 0.38
N VAL A 60 2.11 7.62 0.01
CA VAL A 60 2.16 8.82 0.87
C VAL A 60 1.58 8.52 2.24
N VAL A 61 0.40 7.89 2.33
CA VAL A 61 -0.24 7.53 3.61
C VAL A 61 0.66 6.64 4.47
N ILE A 62 1.30 5.63 3.89
CA ILE A 62 2.22 4.76 4.64
C ILE A 62 3.37 5.58 5.22
N LEU A 63 4.02 6.39 4.39
CA LEU A 63 5.25 7.06 4.77
C LEU A 63 5.06 8.40 5.48
N ILE A 64 3.86 8.98 5.45
CA ILE A 64 3.51 10.14 6.27
C ILE A 64 3.43 9.76 7.76
N VAL A 65 2.96 8.53 8.05
CA VAL A 65 2.73 8.03 9.40
C VAL A 65 4.00 7.39 10.00
N GLN A 66 4.78 6.70 9.18
CA GLN A 66 5.89 5.85 9.64
C GLN A 66 6.91 6.56 10.54
N PRO A 67 7.47 7.74 10.20
CA PRO A 67 8.44 8.41 11.05
C PRO A 67 7.83 8.94 12.35
N ILE A 68 6.55 9.25 12.35
CA ILE A 68 5.84 9.84 13.48
C ILE A 68 5.38 8.79 14.47
N LEU A 69 5.16 7.56 14.00
CA LEU A 69 4.66 6.46 14.81
C LEU A 69 5.53 6.21 16.03
N THR A 70 6.85 6.12 15.86
CA THR A 70 7.79 5.89 16.97
C THR A 70 7.78 7.04 17.96
N THR A 71 7.76 8.30 17.48
CA THR A 71 7.71 9.49 18.33
C THR A 71 6.38 9.58 19.08
N TYR A 72 5.28 9.21 18.44
CA TYR A 72 3.96 9.20 19.08
C TYR A 72 3.85 8.11 20.16
N ILE A 73 4.39 6.93 19.88
CA ILE A 73 4.48 5.83 20.88
C ILE A 73 5.33 6.26 22.07
N SER A 74 6.47 6.93 21.83
CA SER A 74 7.30 7.49 22.90
C SER A 74 6.52 8.48 23.78
N HIS A 75 5.72 9.35 23.17
CA HIS A 75 4.89 10.29 23.88
C HIS A 75 3.79 9.62 24.74
N LEU A 76 3.21 8.51 24.25
CA LEU A 76 2.20 7.74 24.99
C LEU A 76 2.79 6.83 26.06
N ALA A 77 3.99 6.34 25.85
CA ALA A 77 4.65 5.37 26.73
C ALA A 77 5.33 6.01 27.95
N GLY A 78 5.67 7.31 27.89
CA GLY A 78 6.47 7.96 28.91
C GLY A 78 7.87 7.36 29.04
N ASP A 79 8.42 7.35 30.25
CA ASP A 79 9.76 6.82 30.56
C ASP A 79 9.75 5.28 30.71
N LEU A 80 9.50 4.55 29.62
CA LEU A 80 9.61 3.09 29.63
C LEU A 80 11.01 2.66 29.15
N ASP A 81 11.67 1.81 29.94
CA ASP A 81 13.03 1.31 29.67
C ASP A 81 13.17 0.54 28.35
N ASN A 82 12.07 0.01 27.78
CA ASN A 82 12.04 -0.83 26.60
C ASN A 82 11.27 -0.21 25.43
N LEU A 83 11.29 1.11 25.27
CA LEU A 83 10.52 1.85 24.26
C LEU A 83 10.71 1.32 22.84
N VAL A 84 11.95 1.01 22.45
CA VAL A 84 12.26 0.51 21.09
C VAL A 84 11.60 -0.84 20.83
N PHE A 85 11.62 -1.74 21.83
CA PHE A 85 10.97 -3.05 21.72
C PHE A 85 9.44 -2.92 21.64
N ILE A 86 8.84 -2.09 22.48
CA ILE A 86 7.39 -1.82 22.48
C ILE A 86 6.94 -1.21 21.17
N SER A 87 7.70 -0.22 20.65
CA SER A 87 7.42 0.38 19.34
C SER A 87 7.48 -0.65 18.22
N GLY A 88 8.49 -1.51 18.23
CA GLY A 88 8.61 -2.61 17.28
C GLY A 88 7.44 -3.60 17.35
N LEU A 89 6.99 -3.95 18.58
CA LEU A 89 5.86 -4.83 18.79
C LEU A 89 4.56 -4.23 18.23
N ILE A 90 4.28 -2.97 18.56
CA ILE A 90 3.09 -2.25 18.08
C ILE A 90 3.11 -2.14 16.55
N PHE A 91 4.27 -1.81 15.96
CA PHE A 91 4.43 -1.77 14.52
C PHE A 91 4.17 -3.13 13.86
N SER A 92 4.66 -4.20 14.48
CA SER A 92 4.46 -5.58 14.01
C SER A 92 3.00 -6.02 14.05
N MET A 93 2.17 -5.45 14.93
CA MET A 93 0.74 -5.80 15.03
C MET A 93 -0.02 -5.54 13.72
N SER A 94 0.28 -4.45 13.03
CA SER A 94 -0.34 -4.18 11.71
C SER A 94 0.12 -5.15 10.65
N GLY A 95 1.38 -5.55 10.65
CA GLY A 95 1.92 -6.59 9.76
C GLY A 95 1.29 -7.95 10.02
N PHE A 96 1.18 -8.35 11.29
CA PHE A 96 0.56 -9.60 11.70
C PHE A 96 -0.93 -9.66 11.30
N SER A 97 -1.69 -8.61 11.60
CA SER A 97 -3.10 -8.53 11.20
C SER A 97 -3.27 -8.55 9.68
N SER A 98 -2.38 -7.87 8.94
CA SER A 98 -2.37 -7.88 7.48
C SER A 98 -2.10 -9.27 6.91
N ALA A 99 -1.17 -10.02 7.48
CA ALA A 99 -0.85 -11.39 7.03
C ALA A 99 -2.06 -12.33 7.16
N ILE A 100 -2.84 -12.20 8.24
CA ILE A 100 -4.06 -13.00 8.45
C ILE A 100 -5.16 -12.60 7.45
N THR A 101 -5.33 -11.32 7.18
CA THR A 101 -6.48 -10.82 6.40
C THR A 101 -6.24 -10.65 4.91
N ALA A 102 -4.98 -10.62 4.46
CA ALA A 102 -4.67 -10.52 3.03
C ALA A 102 -5.33 -11.62 2.16
N PRO A 103 -5.35 -12.91 2.55
CA PRO A 103 -6.07 -13.94 1.80
C PRO A 103 -7.59 -13.72 1.78
N LEU A 104 -8.16 -13.17 2.85
CA LEU A 104 -9.60 -12.89 2.94
C LEU A 104 -9.99 -11.77 1.98
N TRP A 105 -9.18 -10.70 1.91
CA TRP A 105 -9.37 -9.63 0.94
C TRP A 105 -9.22 -10.11 -0.50
N GLY A 106 -8.27 -11.00 -0.77
CA GLY A 106 -8.11 -11.64 -2.08
C GLY A 106 -9.36 -12.40 -2.50
N ARG A 107 -9.90 -13.27 -1.62
CA ARG A 107 -11.15 -14.00 -1.86
C ARG A 107 -12.35 -13.08 -2.01
N PHE A 108 -12.46 -12.06 -1.15
CA PHE A 108 -13.53 -11.06 -1.25
C PHE A 108 -13.50 -10.35 -2.59
N GLY A 109 -12.32 -9.94 -3.07
CA GLY A 109 -12.14 -9.31 -4.37
C GLY A 109 -12.52 -10.22 -5.54
N GLN A 110 -12.19 -11.51 -5.48
CA GLN A 110 -12.58 -12.50 -6.49
C GLN A 110 -14.11 -12.68 -6.57
N HIS A 111 -14.81 -12.72 -5.44
CA HIS A 111 -16.25 -12.93 -5.42
C HIS A 111 -17.09 -11.67 -5.68
N HIS A 112 -16.64 -10.50 -5.20
CA HIS A 112 -17.41 -9.26 -5.23
C HIS A 112 -16.83 -8.19 -6.16
N GLY A 113 -15.67 -8.46 -6.76
CA GLY A 113 -14.94 -7.54 -7.63
C GLY A 113 -13.91 -6.69 -6.86
N PHE A 114 -12.73 -6.54 -7.46
CA PHE A 114 -11.59 -5.85 -6.84
C PHE A 114 -11.82 -4.35 -6.62
N VAL A 115 -12.66 -3.70 -7.43
CA VAL A 115 -13.03 -2.28 -7.21
C VAL A 115 -13.82 -2.09 -5.92
N LYS A 116 -14.75 -3.01 -5.60
CA LYS A 116 -15.49 -2.99 -4.33
C LYS A 116 -14.57 -3.29 -3.14
N ALA A 117 -13.67 -4.28 -3.30
CA ALA A 117 -12.68 -4.63 -2.28
C ALA A 117 -11.77 -3.43 -1.98
N LEU A 118 -11.23 -2.78 -3.00
CA LEU A 118 -10.39 -1.58 -2.87
C LEU A 118 -11.12 -0.47 -2.12
N ARG A 119 -12.36 -0.17 -2.52
CA ARG A 119 -13.14 0.89 -1.89
C ARG A 119 -13.40 0.60 -0.42
N LEU A 120 -13.84 -0.61 -0.11
CA LEU A 120 -14.15 -1.01 1.26
C LEU A 120 -12.89 -0.96 2.14
N SER A 121 -11.76 -1.48 1.65
CA SER A 121 -10.47 -1.39 2.34
C SER A 121 -10.05 0.05 2.61
N LEU A 122 -10.15 0.93 1.61
CA LEU A 122 -9.80 2.36 1.74
C LEU A 122 -10.71 3.07 2.76
N VAL A 123 -12.02 2.81 2.74
CA VAL A 123 -12.97 3.44 3.69
C VAL A 123 -12.69 2.96 5.10
N LEU A 124 -12.61 1.66 5.32
CA LEU A 124 -12.40 1.11 6.65
C LEU A 124 -11.03 1.49 7.21
N ALA A 125 -9.96 1.38 6.42
CA ALA A 125 -8.65 1.85 6.84
C ALA A 125 -8.65 3.35 7.15
N GLY A 126 -9.31 4.17 6.32
CA GLY A 126 -9.46 5.61 6.56
C GLY A 126 -10.17 5.93 7.86
N ILE A 127 -11.29 5.26 8.17
CA ILE A 127 -12.02 5.41 9.43
C ILE A 127 -11.12 5.05 10.62
N PHE A 128 -10.38 3.94 10.54
CA PHE A 128 -9.50 3.53 11.62
C PHE A 128 -8.29 4.45 11.81
N PHE A 129 -7.83 5.15 10.78
CA PHE A 129 -6.86 6.23 10.95
C PHE A 129 -7.43 7.43 11.73
N PHE A 130 -8.72 7.78 11.57
CA PHE A 130 -9.36 8.77 12.43
C PHE A 130 -9.47 8.27 13.87
N VAL A 131 -9.87 7.00 14.06
CA VAL A 131 -9.90 6.39 15.39
C VAL A 131 -8.52 6.40 16.04
N GLN A 132 -7.44 6.18 15.26
CA GLN A 132 -6.06 6.18 15.76
C GLN A 132 -5.58 7.55 16.27
N ALA A 133 -6.23 8.64 15.89
CA ALA A 133 -5.93 9.97 16.43
C ALA A 133 -6.50 10.21 17.84
N LEU A 134 -7.42 9.35 18.32
CA LEU A 134 -8.12 9.51 19.60
C LEU A 134 -7.41 8.89 20.82
N PRO A 135 -6.65 7.78 20.71
CA PRO A 135 -6.10 7.09 21.87
C PRO A 135 -5.17 7.96 22.72
N ASP A 136 -5.39 7.90 24.02
CA ASP A 136 -4.53 8.51 25.03
C ASP A 136 -3.70 7.44 25.80
N THR A 137 -3.86 6.16 25.43
CA THR A 137 -3.11 5.06 26.03
C THR A 137 -2.43 4.18 24.97
N LEU A 138 -1.31 3.58 25.36
CA LEU A 138 -0.53 2.71 24.49
C LEU A 138 -1.34 1.48 24.00
N TYR A 139 -2.18 0.91 24.86
CA TYR A 139 -2.99 -0.28 24.52
C TYR A 139 -4.07 0.03 23.47
N THR A 140 -4.78 1.14 23.64
CA THR A 140 -5.81 1.56 22.66
C THR A 140 -5.18 1.95 21.32
N PHE A 141 -3.98 2.53 21.36
CA PHE A 141 -3.21 2.82 20.14
C PHE A 141 -2.77 1.52 19.44
N ALA A 142 -2.26 0.54 20.17
CA ALA A 142 -1.88 -0.78 19.64
C ALA A 142 -3.08 -1.51 19.01
N ALA A 143 -4.25 -1.46 19.67
CA ALA A 143 -5.49 -2.04 19.13
C ALA A 143 -5.93 -1.36 17.81
N SER A 144 -5.84 -0.03 17.74
CA SER A 144 -6.15 0.70 16.50
C SER A 144 -5.14 0.37 15.38
N GLN A 145 -3.86 0.22 15.70
CA GLN A 145 -2.83 -0.19 14.76
C GLN A 145 -3.09 -1.60 14.18
N PHE A 146 -3.51 -2.53 15.04
CA PHE A 146 -3.94 -3.85 14.60
C PHE A 146 -5.14 -3.77 13.65
N ALA A 147 -6.15 -2.97 14.00
CA ALA A 147 -7.34 -2.79 13.18
C ALA A 147 -7.03 -2.15 11.82
N ILE A 148 -6.13 -1.16 11.76
CA ILE A 148 -5.66 -0.59 10.49
C ILE A 148 -5.07 -1.68 9.61
N GLY A 149 -4.20 -2.54 10.14
CA GLY A 149 -3.60 -3.64 9.38
C GLY A 149 -4.64 -4.59 8.76
N LEU A 150 -5.73 -4.91 9.49
CA LEU A 150 -6.82 -5.76 8.96
C LEU A 150 -7.40 -5.23 7.65
N PHE A 151 -7.59 -3.92 7.54
CA PHE A 151 -8.26 -3.30 6.40
C PHE A 151 -7.27 -2.82 5.35
N PHE A 152 -6.11 -2.34 5.75
CA PHE A 152 -5.08 -1.83 4.84
C PHE A 152 -4.54 -2.92 3.90
N SER A 153 -4.50 -4.18 4.38
CA SER A 153 -4.02 -5.35 3.63
C SER A 153 -4.76 -5.62 2.32
N GLY A 154 -5.98 -5.11 2.16
CA GLY A 154 -6.77 -5.28 0.94
C GLY A 154 -6.44 -4.28 -0.18
N ILE A 155 -5.72 -3.18 0.12
CA ILE A 155 -5.54 -2.06 -0.82
C ILE A 155 -4.63 -2.47 -2.00
N TYR A 156 -3.39 -2.86 -1.74
CA TYR A 156 -2.44 -3.19 -2.81
C TYR A 156 -2.83 -4.42 -3.63
N PRO A 157 -3.29 -5.53 -3.04
CA PRO A 157 -3.78 -6.67 -3.82
C PRO A 157 -4.90 -6.28 -4.78
N SER A 158 -5.83 -5.40 -4.33
CA SER A 158 -6.92 -4.92 -5.18
C SER A 158 -6.43 -4.02 -6.32
N ILE A 159 -5.51 -3.08 -6.06
CA ILE A 159 -4.91 -2.24 -7.11
C ILE A 159 -4.19 -3.12 -8.14
N ASN A 160 -3.37 -4.07 -7.67
CA ASN A 160 -2.62 -4.98 -8.54
C ASN A 160 -3.55 -5.83 -9.42
N ALA A 161 -4.62 -6.37 -8.84
CA ALA A 161 -5.60 -7.17 -9.57
C ALA A 161 -6.32 -6.33 -10.64
N ILE A 162 -6.77 -5.12 -10.31
CA ILE A 162 -7.41 -4.21 -11.27
C ILE A 162 -6.45 -3.86 -12.42
N LEU A 163 -5.19 -3.56 -12.12
CA LEU A 163 -4.19 -3.29 -13.15
C LEU A 163 -3.93 -4.53 -14.02
N ALA A 164 -3.82 -5.72 -13.41
CA ALA A 164 -3.61 -6.96 -14.14
C ALA A 164 -4.77 -7.34 -15.06
N GLU A 165 -6.02 -7.08 -14.64
CA GLU A 165 -7.22 -7.32 -15.45
C GLU A 165 -7.37 -6.35 -16.63
N LYS A 166 -6.95 -5.09 -16.45
CA LYS A 166 -7.12 -4.02 -17.43
C LYS A 166 -5.91 -3.85 -18.36
N THR A 167 -4.93 -4.73 -18.25
CA THR A 167 -3.66 -4.63 -18.98
C THR A 167 -3.38 -5.90 -19.77
N SER A 168 -3.07 -5.78 -21.06
CA SER A 168 -2.64 -6.92 -21.89
C SER A 168 -1.30 -7.48 -21.42
N ALA A 169 -1.04 -8.76 -21.71
CA ALA A 169 0.19 -9.43 -21.30
C ALA A 169 1.46 -8.71 -21.76
N SER A 170 1.44 -8.14 -22.99
CA SER A 170 2.58 -7.46 -23.61
C SER A 170 3.04 -6.18 -22.89
N ILE A 171 2.13 -5.48 -22.20
CA ILE A 171 2.44 -4.20 -21.53
C ILE A 171 2.39 -4.29 -19.99
N LYS A 172 2.10 -5.48 -19.41
CA LYS A 172 2.02 -5.67 -17.94
C LYS A 172 3.29 -5.19 -17.24
N GLY A 173 4.46 -5.62 -17.67
CA GLY A 173 5.73 -5.23 -17.06
C GLY A 173 5.89 -3.71 -17.01
N ARG A 174 5.54 -2.99 -18.10
CA ARG A 174 5.61 -1.53 -18.17
C ARG A 174 4.62 -0.86 -17.20
N VAL A 175 3.39 -1.38 -17.08
CA VAL A 175 2.38 -0.82 -16.16
C VAL A 175 2.79 -1.02 -14.70
N PHE A 176 3.29 -2.21 -14.32
CA PHE A 176 3.79 -2.45 -12.97
C PHE A 176 5.07 -1.67 -12.65
N GLY A 177 5.95 -1.47 -13.63
CA GLY A 177 7.10 -0.56 -13.49
C GLY A 177 6.67 0.89 -13.22
N LEU A 178 5.67 1.40 -13.95
CA LEU A 178 5.09 2.72 -13.70
C LEU A 178 4.41 2.80 -12.33
N MET A 179 3.75 1.74 -11.88
CA MET A 179 3.15 1.69 -10.56
C MET A 179 4.22 1.79 -9.47
N PHE A 180 5.31 1.05 -9.60
CA PHE A 180 6.44 1.15 -8.68
C PHE A 180 7.03 2.56 -8.67
N SER A 181 7.23 3.18 -9.84
CA SER A 181 7.71 4.57 -9.93
C SER A 181 6.76 5.56 -9.26
N ALA A 182 5.45 5.39 -9.45
CA ALA A 182 4.43 6.21 -8.80
C ALA A 182 4.48 6.07 -7.26
N GLN A 183 4.67 4.84 -6.76
CA GLN A 183 4.88 4.61 -5.33
C GLN A 183 6.13 5.31 -4.80
N GLN A 184 7.25 5.29 -5.55
CA GLN A 184 8.47 5.97 -5.13
C GLN A 184 8.29 7.51 -5.06
N ILE A 185 7.50 8.10 -5.96
CA ILE A 185 7.13 9.53 -5.86
C ILE A 185 6.35 9.77 -4.56
N GLY A 186 5.38 8.91 -4.24
CA GLY A 186 4.67 8.97 -2.96
C GLY A 186 5.58 8.81 -1.75
N ALA A 187 6.58 7.92 -1.87
CA ALA A 187 7.57 7.66 -0.83
C ALA A 187 8.46 8.88 -0.54
N MET A 188 8.79 9.67 -1.55
CA MET A 188 9.56 10.91 -1.37
C MET A 188 8.74 11.99 -0.64
N GLY A 189 7.46 12.14 -1.02
CA GLY A 189 6.61 13.20 -0.46
C GLY A 189 6.08 12.89 0.96
N GLY A 190 5.84 11.62 1.27
CA GLY A 190 5.22 11.19 2.52
C GLY A 190 5.91 11.73 3.78
N PRO A 191 7.19 11.43 4.03
CA PRO A 191 7.90 11.87 5.23
C PRO A 191 7.97 13.40 5.37
N ILE A 192 8.12 14.11 4.25
CA ILE A 192 8.17 15.57 4.23
C ILE A 192 6.82 16.13 4.71
N LEU A 193 5.72 15.66 4.12
CA LEU A 193 4.36 16.08 4.52
C LEU A 193 4.07 15.71 5.97
N GLY A 194 4.47 14.51 6.41
CA GLY A 194 4.31 14.06 7.78
C GLY A 194 5.05 14.95 8.77
N GLY A 195 6.31 15.27 8.48
CA GLY A 195 7.12 16.17 9.31
C GLY A 195 6.53 17.58 9.40
N VAL A 196 6.09 18.14 8.28
CA VAL A 196 5.43 19.47 8.24
C VAL A 196 4.15 19.47 9.08
N ILE A 197 3.25 18.51 8.85
CA ILE A 197 1.98 18.42 9.60
C ILE A 197 2.25 18.22 11.09
N ALA A 198 3.15 17.31 11.44
CA ALA A 198 3.47 17.05 12.86
C ALA A 198 4.06 18.27 13.57
N THR A 199 4.93 19.04 12.89
CA THR A 199 5.59 20.21 13.46
C THR A 199 4.63 21.38 13.67
N PHE A 200 3.79 21.66 12.68
CA PHE A 200 2.94 22.88 12.72
C PHE A 200 1.55 22.64 13.31
N LEU A 201 0.98 21.44 13.15
CA LEU A 201 -0.36 21.13 13.60
C LEU A 201 -0.37 20.13 14.77
N GLY A 202 0.65 19.27 14.87
CA GLY A 202 0.78 18.24 15.87
C GLY A 202 0.61 16.81 15.31
N MET A 203 1.14 15.84 16.03
CA MET A 203 1.21 14.43 15.57
C MET A 203 -0.15 13.78 15.31
N LYS A 204 -1.19 14.13 16.08
CA LYS A 204 -2.56 13.60 15.88
C LYS A 204 -3.13 13.95 14.50
N TYR A 205 -2.80 15.13 13.98
CA TYR A 205 -3.27 15.59 12.66
C TYR A 205 -2.68 14.80 11.49
N VAL A 206 -1.55 14.13 11.68
CA VAL A 206 -0.97 13.24 10.67
C VAL A 206 -1.87 12.03 10.43
N PHE A 207 -2.42 11.44 11.49
CA PHE A 207 -3.39 10.34 11.36
C PHE A 207 -4.70 10.80 10.70
N LEU A 208 -5.17 12.01 11.06
CA LEU A 208 -6.36 12.59 10.43
C LEU A 208 -6.14 12.86 8.94
N ALA A 209 -4.99 13.40 8.56
CA ALA A 209 -4.61 13.62 7.17
C ALA A 209 -4.52 12.31 6.38
N ALA A 210 -3.91 11.26 6.97
CA ALA A 210 -3.83 9.93 6.40
C ALA A 210 -5.22 9.34 6.14
N GLY A 211 -6.11 9.41 7.14
CA GLY A 211 -7.51 8.95 7.01
C GLY A 211 -8.28 9.71 5.95
N ALA A 212 -8.19 11.06 5.94
CA ALA A 212 -8.84 11.90 4.94
C ALA A 212 -8.37 11.58 3.52
N LEU A 213 -7.07 11.35 3.33
CA LEU A 213 -6.50 11.00 2.03
C LEU A 213 -7.02 9.64 1.53
N LEU A 214 -7.12 8.63 2.40
CA LEU A 214 -7.70 7.33 2.03
C LEU A 214 -9.17 7.45 1.63
N LEU A 215 -9.98 8.23 2.36
CA LEU A 215 -11.37 8.48 2.00
C LEU A 215 -11.49 9.23 0.67
N PHE A 216 -10.62 10.21 0.43
CA PHE A 216 -10.55 10.92 -0.85
C PHE A 216 -10.26 9.97 -2.02
N ILE A 217 -9.28 9.08 -1.87
CA ILE A 217 -8.96 8.05 -2.87
C ILE A 217 -10.19 7.15 -3.11
N SER A 218 -10.86 6.70 -2.06
CA SER A 218 -12.07 5.88 -2.17
C SER A 218 -13.18 6.57 -2.97
N LEU A 219 -13.41 7.87 -2.73
CA LEU A 219 -14.38 8.68 -3.49
C LEU A 219 -13.98 8.83 -4.95
N ALA A 220 -12.70 9.06 -5.24
CA ALA A 220 -12.19 9.14 -6.60
C ALA A 220 -12.40 7.83 -7.37
N VAL A 221 -12.09 6.69 -6.74
CA VAL A 221 -12.31 5.35 -7.30
C VAL A 221 -13.80 5.11 -7.54
N GLN A 222 -14.68 5.51 -6.62
CA GLN A 222 -16.13 5.36 -6.77
C GLN A 222 -16.69 6.15 -7.95
N ARG A 223 -16.32 7.43 -8.05
CA ARG A 223 -16.79 8.30 -9.15
C ARG A 223 -16.41 7.73 -10.50
N LYS A 224 -15.17 7.25 -10.63
CA LYS A 224 -14.69 6.71 -11.90
C LYS A 224 -15.29 5.34 -12.23
N ALA A 225 -15.52 4.49 -11.23
CA ALA A 225 -16.18 3.21 -11.44
C ALA A 225 -17.61 3.39 -11.97
N ARG A 226 -18.36 4.38 -11.47
CA ARG A 226 -19.72 4.70 -11.98
C ARG A 226 -19.67 5.14 -13.44
N GLN A 227 -18.75 6.03 -13.80
CA GLN A 227 -18.61 6.50 -15.20
C GLN A 227 -18.26 5.38 -16.20
N LEU A 228 -17.61 4.31 -15.77
CA LEU A 228 -17.26 3.17 -16.60
C LEU A 228 -18.39 2.13 -16.73
N HIS A 229 -19.40 2.20 -15.84
CA HIS A 229 -20.60 1.36 -15.94
C HIS A 229 -21.73 2.02 -16.76
N GLU A 230 -21.68 3.34 -16.91
CA GLU A 230 -22.68 4.14 -17.63
C GLU A 230 -22.28 4.40 -19.11
N ALA A 231 -21.04 4.06 -19.50
CA ALA A 231 -20.50 4.19 -20.87
C ALA A 231 -20.40 2.81 -21.55
#